data_ecedbeabcae959a5190b860c2a9f8ba5
#
_entry.id   ecedbeabcae959a5190b860c2a9f8ba5
#
_cell.length_a   1.000
_cell.length_b   1.000
_cell.length_c   1.000
_cell.angle_alpha   90.00
_cell.angle_beta   90.00
_cell.angle_gamma   90.00
#
_symmetry.space_group_name_H-M   'P 1'
#
loop_
_entity.id
_entity.type
_entity.pdbx_description
1 polymer ?
#
loop_
_entity_poly.entity_id
_entity_poly.type
_entity_poly.pdbx_seq_one_letter_code
_entity_poly.pdbx_strand_id
1 'polypeptide(L)'
;MKRKTLVIIILFFFSFLAYAQRHEIGIQLGTSNLTGDIGKTKYINPLPDGNSFTKDKLPFYGAIMYRMNFNPYQSIRFRLAYNRIHFDDRYAQELYRLSRRAKGSNSVYEASAIFDYNFLPVNEEQRSMISPYIFGGISGLVFSTRLDGNKLAFAIPFGLGFKYKFDYNWSLFTELMFRATNTDTLDYSDEFNLGNLNSKDWMNSLSLGLSYSFGRPPCYCQ
;
A
#
# COMPACT_ATOMS: atom_id res chain seq x y z
N MET A 1 -29.02 27.52 -10.44
CA MET A 1 -28.66 26.25 -11.13
C MET A 1 -27.70 25.38 -10.34
N LYS A 2 -26.62 25.90 -9.74
CA LYS A 2 -25.57 25.11 -9.07
C LYS A 2 -26.04 24.20 -7.91
N ARG A 3 -27.02 24.60 -7.12
CA ARG A 3 -27.48 23.83 -5.94
C ARG A 3 -28.30 22.58 -6.30
N LYS A 4 -29.13 22.66 -7.35
CA LYS A 4 -29.92 21.52 -7.85
C LYS A 4 -29.03 20.46 -8.51
N THR A 5 -28.00 20.88 -9.25
CA THR A 5 -27.04 19.97 -9.88
C THR A 5 -26.20 19.21 -8.83
N LEU A 6 -25.82 19.88 -7.74
CA LEU A 6 -25.11 19.24 -6.63
C LEU A 6 -25.96 18.16 -5.95
N VAL A 7 -27.25 18.44 -5.72
CA VAL A 7 -28.18 17.48 -5.12
C VAL A 7 -28.39 16.26 -6.01
N ILE A 8 -28.49 16.45 -7.33
CA ILE A 8 -28.64 15.35 -8.31
C ILE A 8 -27.36 14.48 -8.31
N ILE A 9 -26.18 15.10 -8.27
CA ILE A 9 -24.91 14.35 -8.20
C ILE A 9 -24.81 13.56 -6.89
N ILE A 10 -25.22 14.15 -5.77
CA ILE A 10 -25.23 13.46 -4.46
C ILE A 10 -26.22 12.28 -4.48
N LEU A 11 -27.45 12.49 -5.01
CA LEU A 11 -28.46 11.43 -5.15
C LEU A 11 -28.00 10.32 -6.11
N PHE A 12 -27.28 10.66 -7.17
CA PHE A 12 -26.70 9.69 -8.09
C PHE A 12 -25.60 8.87 -7.42
N PHE A 13 -24.74 9.48 -6.60
CA PHE A 13 -23.77 8.76 -5.78
C PHE A 13 -24.43 7.87 -4.72
N PHE A 14 -25.51 8.32 -4.09
CA PHE A 14 -26.26 7.52 -3.12
C PHE A 14 -26.98 6.32 -3.75
N SER A 15 -27.40 6.40 -5.00
CA SER A 15 -28.01 5.26 -5.68
C SER A 15 -27.04 4.11 -5.98
N PHE A 16 -25.73 4.38 -6.10
CA PHE A 16 -24.72 3.33 -6.20
C PHE A 16 -24.45 2.59 -4.88
N LEU A 17 -24.80 3.17 -3.74
CA LEU A 17 -24.69 2.54 -2.43
C LEU A 17 -25.83 1.56 -2.10
N ALA A 18 -26.88 1.52 -2.94
CA ALA A 18 -28.06 0.71 -2.69
C ALA A 18 -27.97 -0.74 -3.19
N TYR A 19 -26.90 -1.11 -3.89
CA TYR A 19 -26.65 -2.51 -4.24
C TYR A 19 -26.20 -3.28 -3.00
N ALA A 20 -26.69 -4.51 -2.86
CA ALA A 20 -26.37 -5.44 -1.76
C ALA A 20 -24.89 -5.89 -1.80
N GLN A 21 -23.96 -4.93 -1.74
CA GLN A 21 -22.53 -5.15 -1.75
C GLN A 21 -22.02 -5.26 -0.33
N ARG A 22 -21.14 -6.20 -0.09
CA ARG A 22 -20.47 -6.32 1.19
C ARG A 22 -19.30 -5.36 1.26
N HIS A 23 -19.26 -4.63 2.34
CA HIS A 23 -18.23 -3.65 2.63
C HIS A 23 -17.27 -4.20 3.69
N GLU A 24 -16.01 -3.86 3.58
CA GLU A 24 -15.01 -4.19 4.60
C GLU A 24 -14.25 -2.94 5.00
N ILE A 25 -14.01 -2.79 6.27
CA ILE A 25 -13.05 -1.84 6.82
C ILE A 25 -11.90 -2.63 7.45
N GLY A 26 -10.70 -2.08 7.39
CA GLY A 26 -9.55 -2.79 7.95
C GLY A 26 -8.39 -1.87 8.28
N ILE A 27 -7.49 -2.44 9.05
CA ILE A 27 -6.21 -1.83 9.43
C ILE A 27 -5.08 -2.75 9.01
N GLN A 28 -3.94 -2.17 8.65
CA GLN A 28 -2.72 -2.89 8.29
C GLN A 28 -1.54 -2.32 9.05
N LEU A 29 -0.65 -3.19 9.49
CA LEU A 29 0.62 -2.85 10.09
C LEU A 29 1.72 -3.70 9.46
N GLY A 30 2.92 -3.13 9.32
CA GLY A 30 4.02 -3.85 8.69
C GLY A 30 5.29 -3.03 8.57
N THR A 31 6.12 -3.43 7.63
CA THR A 31 7.37 -2.78 7.30
C THR A 31 7.34 -2.26 5.87
N SER A 32 8.05 -1.17 5.62
CA SER A 32 8.20 -0.61 4.27
C SER A 32 9.67 -0.32 4.02
N ASN A 33 10.17 -0.67 2.85
CA ASN A 33 11.53 -0.40 2.43
C ASN A 33 11.56 0.29 1.07
N LEU A 34 12.63 1.03 0.82
CA LEU A 34 12.92 1.70 -0.44
C LEU A 34 14.04 0.96 -1.17
N THR A 35 13.89 0.82 -2.48
CA THR A 35 14.94 0.41 -3.40
C THR A 35 15.16 1.55 -4.36
N GLY A 36 16.15 2.38 -4.08
CA GLY A 36 16.53 3.57 -4.82
C GLY A 36 18.04 3.64 -5.03
N ASP A 37 18.55 4.84 -5.20
CA ASP A 37 19.97 5.10 -5.43
C ASP A 37 20.79 5.01 -4.14
N ILE A 38 20.15 5.21 -2.98
CA ILE A 38 20.79 5.09 -1.67
C ILE A 38 20.29 3.82 -0.96
N GLY A 39 21.20 3.03 -0.38
CA GLY A 39 20.90 1.80 0.35
C GLY A 39 21.03 0.53 -0.47
N LYS A 40 20.31 -0.51 -0.09
CA LYS A 40 20.34 -1.81 -0.78
C LYS A 40 19.60 -1.79 -2.09
N THR A 41 20.20 -2.41 -3.12
CA THR A 41 19.60 -2.58 -4.45
C THR A 41 18.64 -3.76 -4.60
N LYS A 42 18.37 -4.52 -3.54
CA LYS A 42 17.51 -5.70 -3.63
C LYS A 42 16.04 -5.28 -3.74
N TYR A 43 15.40 -5.61 -4.86
CA TYR A 43 14.00 -5.30 -5.15
C TYR A 43 12.99 -5.94 -4.17
N ILE A 44 13.34 -7.03 -3.50
CA ILE A 44 12.47 -7.70 -2.53
C ILE A 44 13.17 -7.67 -1.18
N ASN A 45 13.01 -6.59 -0.45
CA ASN A 45 13.54 -6.49 0.91
C ASN A 45 12.60 -5.66 1.80
N PRO A 46 11.41 -6.19 2.16
CA PRO A 46 10.49 -5.48 3.05
C PRO A 46 10.95 -5.45 4.50
N LEU A 47 12.04 -6.12 4.83
CA LEU A 47 12.59 -6.17 6.18
C LEU A 47 13.68 -5.11 6.38
N PRO A 48 13.85 -4.61 7.61
CA PRO A 48 14.87 -3.62 7.93
C PRO A 48 16.28 -4.13 7.66
N ASP A 49 17.16 -3.23 7.31
CA ASP A 49 18.58 -3.51 7.08
C ASP A 49 19.33 -3.67 8.40
N GLY A 50 20.00 -4.82 8.58
CA GLY A 50 20.84 -5.13 9.73
C GLY A 50 20.07 -5.50 11.00
N ASN A 51 20.82 -5.84 12.05
CA ASN A 51 20.27 -6.27 13.35
C ASN A 51 19.78 -5.13 14.24
N SER A 52 19.60 -3.92 13.70
CA SER A 52 19.28 -2.72 14.47
C SER A 52 17.77 -2.48 14.56
N PHE A 53 17.11 -3.18 15.44
CA PHE A 53 15.77 -2.84 15.93
C PHE A 53 15.79 -1.63 16.89
N THR A 54 16.57 -0.61 16.59
CA THR A 54 16.53 0.64 17.36
C THR A 54 15.31 1.44 16.93
N LYS A 55 14.57 2.01 17.90
CA LYS A 55 13.32 2.77 17.68
C LYS A 55 13.41 3.83 16.57
N ASP A 56 14.59 4.42 16.38
CA ASP A 56 14.80 5.51 15.42
C ASP A 56 15.03 5.02 13.98
N LYS A 57 15.22 3.72 13.77
CA LYS A 57 15.56 3.12 12.47
C LYS A 57 14.59 2.04 11.99
N LEU A 58 13.50 1.79 12.71
CA LEU A 58 12.51 0.82 12.30
C LEU A 58 11.71 1.37 11.13
N PRO A 59 11.80 0.74 9.94
CA PRO A 59 10.88 1.03 8.86
C PRO A 59 9.48 0.62 9.30
N PHE A 60 8.53 1.49 9.10
CA PHE A 60 7.16 1.29 9.52
C PHE A 60 6.18 1.48 8.37
N TYR A 61 5.20 0.62 8.31
CA TYR A 61 4.03 0.73 7.44
C TYR A 61 2.78 0.61 8.28
N GLY A 62 1.88 1.59 8.17
CA GLY A 62 0.55 1.55 8.77
C GLY A 62 -0.48 2.06 7.79
N ALA A 63 -1.63 1.38 7.70
CA ALA A 63 -2.70 1.79 6.79
C ALA A 63 -4.09 1.49 7.35
N ILE A 64 -5.05 2.28 6.89
CA ILE A 64 -6.48 2.02 7.01
C ILE A 64 -7.05 1.79 5.61
N MET A 65 -8.03 0.90 5.51
CA MET A 65 -8.65 0.60 4.23
C MET A 65 -10.16 0.46 4.33
N TYR A 66 -10.80 0.77 3.21
CA TYR A 66 -12.19 0.47 2.93
C TYR A 66 -12.28 -0.31 1.64
N ARG A 67 -12.95 -1.46 1.63
CA ARG A 67 -13.10 -2.36 0.48
C ARG A 67 -14.56 -2.55 0.16
N MET A 68 -14.89 -2.52 -1.12
CA MET A 68 -16.19 -2.85 -1.70
C MET A 68 -16.05 -4.15 -2.50
N ASN A 69 -16.75 -5.20 -2.08
CA ASN A 69 -16.74 -6.48 -2.78
C ASN A 69 -17.89 -6.51 -3.79
N PHE A 70 -17.59 -6.60 -5.08
CA PHE A 70 -18.58 -6.69 -6.15
C PHE A 70 -19.14 -8.11 -6.28
N ASN A 71 -18.26 -9.09 -6.11
CA ASN A 71 -18.56 -10.51 -6.14
C ASN A 71 -17.52 -11.27 -5.29
N PRO A 72 -17.63 -12.59 -5.11
CA PRO A 72 -16.69 -13.36 -4.30
C PRO A 72 -15.22 -13.30 -4.74
N TYR A 73 -14.97 -12.90 -5.99
CA TYR A 73 -13.62 -12.88 -6.58
C TYR A 73 -13.04 -11.48 -6.73
N GLN A 74 -13.87 -10.45 -6.84
CA GLN A 74 -13.45 -9.10 -7.25
C GLN A 74 -13.88 -8.05 -6.25
N SER A 75 -12.96 -7.16 -5.93
CA SER A 75 -13.23 -6.01 -5.08
C SER A 75 -12.40 -4.78 -5.47
N ILE A 76 -12.89 -3.62 -5.09
CA ILE A 76 -12.14 -2.37 -5.10
C ILE A 76 -11.86 -1.96 -3.66
N ARG A 77 -10.64 -1.48 -3.43
CA ARG A 77 -10.17 -1.05 -2.13
C ARG A 77 -9.57 0.35 -2.20
N PHE A 78 -10.04 1.22 -1.32
CA PHE A 78 -9.45 2.52 -1.05
C PHE A 78 -8.61 2.41 0.21
N ARG A 79 -7.40 2.96 0.19
CA ARG A 79 -6.45 2.86 1.29
C ARG A 79 -5.73 4.18 1.51
N LEU A 80 -5.59 4.54 2.78
CA LEU A 80 -4.71 5.60 3.25
C LEU A 80 -3.61 4.96 4.08
N ALA A 81 -2.36 5.23 3.74
CA ALA A 81 -1.20 4.63 4.37
C ALA A 81 -0.16 5.68 4.77
N TYR A 82 0.55 5.37 5.83
CA TYR A 82 1.75 6.04 6.27
C TYR A 82 2.92 5.08 6.19
N ASN A 83 3.99 5.50 5.52
CA ASN A 83 5.22 4.75 5.36
C ASN A 83 6.37 5.55 5.95
N ARG A 84 7.15 4.94 6.82
CA ARG A 84 8.45 5.45 7.27
C ARG A 84 9.53 4.57 6.69
N ILE A 85 10.30 5.11 5.75
CA ILE A 85 11.36 4.41 5.04
C ILE A 85 12.71 4.87 5.56
N HIS A 86 13.65 3.93 5.62
CA HIS A 86 15.04 4.20 5.97
C HIS A 86 15.95 3.65 4.88
N PHE A 87 16.99 4.39 4.57
CA PHE A 87 18.01 3.99 3.62
C PHE A 87 19.41 4.29 4.18
N ASP A 88 20.35 3.35 3.98
CA ASP A 88 21.70 3.44 4.52
C ASP A 88 22.66 2.65 3.62
N ASP A 89 23.62 3.34 3.01
CA ASP A 89 24.63 2.78 2.11
C ASP A 89 25.56 1.77 2.78
N ARG A 90 25.65 1.75 4.11
CA ARG A 90 26.50 0.77 4.83
C ARG A 90 26.09 -0.67 4.59
N TYR A 91 24.85 -0.90 4.15
CA TYR A 91 24.29 -2.21 3.84
C TYR A 91 24.22 -2.49 2.34
N ALA A 92 24.72 -1.57 1.50
CA ALA A 92 24.84 -1.75 0.07
C ALA A 92 25.88 -2.82 -0.29
N GLN A 93 25.76 -3.42 -1.47
CA GLN A 93 26.73 -4.42 -1.97
C GLN A 93 27.80 -3.79 -2.87
N GLU A 94 27.51 -2.63 -3.44
CA GLU A 94 28.41 -1.94 -4.35
C GLU A 94 29.44 -1.10 -3.58
N LEU A 95 30.70 -1.24 -3.96
CA LEU A 95 31.84 -0.52 -3.35
C LEU A 95 31.67 1.00 -3.37
N TYR A 96 31.08 1.54 -4.44
CA TYR A 96 30.80 2.96 -4.57
C TYR A 96 29.84 3.46 -3.49
N ARG A 97 28.75 2.74 -3.23
CA ARG A 97 27.76 3.08 -2.19
C ARG A 97 28.39 2.97 -0.79
N LEU A 98 29.15 1.91 -0.55
CA LEU A 98 29.85 1.72 0.72
C LEU A 98 30.84 2.86 1.02
N SER A 99 31.50 3.43 0.01
CA SER A 99 32.42 4.57 0.17
C SER A 99 31.68 5.87 0.44
N ARG A 100 30.50 6.07 -0.16
CA ARG A 100 29.66 7.26 -0.03
C ARG A 100 29.04 7.40 1.36
N ARG A 101 28.61 6.30 1.98
CA ARG A 101 28.02 6.22 3.32
C ARG A 101 26.82 7.15 3.52
N ALA A 102 26.03 7.41 2.48
CA ALA A 102 24.82 8.20 2.58
C ALA A 102 23.77 7.46 3.42
N LYS A 103 23.00 8.20 4.20
CA LYS A 103 21.93 7.68 5.06
C LYS A 103 20.82 8.69 5.22
N GLY A 104 19.61 8.20 5.34
CA GLY A 104 18.47 9.07 5.58
C GLY A 104 17.22 8.29 5.98
N SER A 105 16.16 9.06 6.22
CA SER A 105 14.81 8.53 6.42
C SER A 105 13.81 9.50 5.82
N ASN A 106 12.73 8.96 5.27
CA ASN A 106 11.64 9.76 4.73
C ASN A 106 10.30 9.22 5.23
N SER A 107 9.33 10.13 5.36
CA SER A 107 7.95 9.82 5.70
C SER A 107 7.07 10.06 4.50
N VAL A 108 6.37 9.02 4.05
CA VAL A 108 5.54 9.04 2.85
C VAL A 108 4.10 8.75 3.24
N TYR A 109 3.21 9.68 2.91
CA TYR A 109 1.75 9.49 2.99
C TYR A 109 1.26 9.02 1.63
N GLU A 110 0.40 8.03 1.63
CA GLU A 110 -0.12 7.40 0.42
C GLU A 110 -1.63 7.33 0.45
N ALA A 111 -2.27 7.74 -0.65
CA ALA A 111 -3.68 7.46 -0.92
C ALA A 111 -3.79 6.62 -2.19
N SER A 112 -4.45 5.45 -2.12
CA SER A 112 -4.50 4.50 -3.21
C SER A 112 -5.90 3.95 -3.49
N ALA A 113 -6.16 3.68 -4.77
CA ALA A 113 -7.30 2.92 -5.25
C ALA A 113 -6.78 1.63 -5.90
N ILE A 114 -7.19 0.50 -5.39
CA ILE A 114 -6.63 -0.82 -5.70
C ILE A 114 -7.77 -1.77 -6.07
N PHE A 115 -7.58 -2.50 -7.15
CA PHE A 115 -8.42 -3.62 -7.54
C PHE A 115 -7.81 -4.91 -7.02
N ASP A 116 -8.60 -5.74 -6.32
CA ASP A 116 -8.22 -7.03 -5.80
C ASP A 116 -8.93 -8.15 -6.58
N TYR A 117 -8.20 -9.22 -6.89
CA TYR A 117 -8.74 -10.43 -7.50
C TYR A 117 -8.39 -11.65 -6.64
N ASN A 118 -9.41 -12.26 -6.04
CA ASN A 118 -9.29 -13.47 -5.24
C ASN A 118 -9.32 -14.71 -6.14
N PHE A 119 -8.38 -15.64 -5.98
CA PHE A 119 -8.37 -16.89 -6.73
C PHE A 119 -9.40 -17.90 -6.24
N LEU A 120 -9.74 -17.83 -4.97
CA LEU A 120 -10.80 -18.62 -4.38
C LEU A 120 -11.96 -17.71 -3.96
N PRO A 121 -13.22 -18.17 -4.12
CA PRO A 121 -14.38 -17.36 -3.79
C PRO A 121 -14.39 -17.04 -2.29
N VAL A 122 -14.47 -15.78 -1.93
CA VAL A 122 -14.65 -15.38 -0.54
C VAL A 122 -16.14 -15.39 -0.24
N ASN A 123 -16.67 -16.58 0.10
CA ASN A 123 -18.07 -16.79 0.42
C ASN A 123 -18.39 -16.36 1.86
N GLU A 124 -19.59 -15.84 2.05
CA GLU A 124 -20.07 -15.36 3.32
C GLU A 124 -20.63 -16.46 4.22
N GLU A 125 -21.15 -17.51 3.59
CA GLU A 125 -21.78 -18.64 4.26
C GLU A 125 -20.77 -19.51 5.02
N GLN A 126 -19.50 -19.49 4.60
CA GLN A 126 -18.46 -20.25 5.27
C GLN A 126 -17.81 -19.43 6.39
N ARG A 127 -17.78 -19.99 7.59
CA ARG A 127 -17.17 -19.36 8.76
C ARG A 127 -15.65 -19.21 8.61
N SER A 128 -15.00 -20.20 8.03
CA SER A 128 -13.54 -20.21 7.85
C SER A 128 -13.20 -20.51 6.40
N MET A 129 -12.34 -19.69 5.83
CA MET A 129 -11.82 -19.90 4.47
C MET A 129 -10.52 -19.17 4.24
N ILE A 130 -9.80 -19.64 3.26
CA ILE A 130 -8.50 -19.10 2.82
C ILE A 130 -8.61 -18.70 1.36
N SER A 131 -8.12 -17.52 1.01
CA SER A 131 -8.05 -17.08 -0.38
C SER A 131 -6.75 -16.33 -0.64
N PRO A 132 -5.87 -16.85 -1.51
CA PRO A 132 -4.81 -16.06 -2.11
C PRO A 132 -5.43 -15.07 -3.11
N TYR A 133 -4.82 -13.89 -3.24
CA TYR A 133 -5.27 -12.87 -4.17
C TYR A 133 -4.10 -12.07 -4.73
N ILE A 134 -4.32 -11.49 -5.90
CA ILE A 134 -3.44 -10.49 -6.49
C ILE A 134 -4.15 -9.14 -6.49
N PHE A 135 -3.37 -8.10 -6.53
CA PHE A 135 -3.93 -6.76 -6.59
C PHE A 135 -3.05 -5.81 -7.39
N GLY A 136 -3.67 -4.76 -7.91
CA GLY A 136 -3.02 -3.68 -8.61
C GLY A 136 -3.88 -2.43 -8.64
N GLY A 137 -3.24 -1.27 -8.79
CA GLY A 137 -3.97 -0.01 -8.76
C GLY A 137 -3.13 1.22 -9.05
N ILE A 138 -3.62 2.34 -8.55
CA ILE A 138 -2.97 3.64 -8.65
C ILE A 138 -2.88 4.27 -7.26
N SER A 139 -1.82 5.04 -7.02
CA SER A 139 -1.64 5.78 -5.78
C SER A 139 -1.00 7.15 -5.99
N GLY A 140 -1.39 8.09 -5.14
CA GLY A 140 -0.72 9.37 -4.94
C GLY A 140 0.11 9.32 -3.67
N LEU A 141 1.34 9.81 -3.75
CA LEU A 141 2.30 9.86 -2.66
C LEU A 141 2.59 11.33 -2.31
N VAL A 142 2.58 11.64 -1.04
CA VAL A 142 3.04 12.94 -0.51
C VAL A 142 4.19 12.66 0.45
N PHE A 143 5.33 13.26 0.20
CA PHE A 143 6.53 13.10 1.01
C PHE A 143 7.30 14.41 1.13
N SER A 144 8.09 14.53 2.18
CA SER A 144 8.90 15.72 2.42
C SER A 144 10.25 15.60 1.72
N THR A 145 10.69 16.69 1.09
CA THR A 145 12.05 16.86 0.58
C THR A 145 12.79 17.85 1.48
N ARG A 146 14.10 17.84 1.44
CA ARG A 146 14.92 18.74 2.30
C ARG A 146 14.94 20.17 1.78
N LEU A 147 14.88 20.36 0.46
CA LEU A 147 15.02 21.68 -0.18
C LEU A 147 13.68 22.31 -0.53
N ASP A 148 12.72 21.54 -1.04
CA ASP A 148 11.50 22.06 -1.67
C ASP A 148 10.22 21.84 -0.83
N GLY A 149 10.33 21.34 0.40
CA GLY A 149 9.16 21.04 1.23
C GLY A 149 8.44 19.76 0.83
N ASN A 150 7.11 19.77 0.69
CA ASN A 150 6.34 18.59 0.32
C ASN A 150 6.21 18.44 -1.20
N LYS A 151 6.53 17.26 -1.72
CA LYS A 151 6.33 16.88 -3.13
C LYS A 151 5.20 15.85 -3.26
N LEU A 152 4.50 15.93 -4.40
CA LEU A 152 3.51 14.95 -4.83
C LEU A 152 4.11 14.07 -5.93
N ALA A 153 3.95 12.75 -5.79
CA ALA A 153 4.32 11.79 -6.80
C ALA A 153 3.21 10.77 -7.02
N PHE A 154 3.26 10.06 -8.14
CA PHE A 154 2.37 8.95 -8.45
C PHE A 154 3.11 7.64 -8.37
N ALA A 155 2.38 6.58 -8.00
CA ALA A 155 2.91 5.22 -8.02
C ALA A 155 1.85 4.23 -8.50
N ILE A 156 2.32 3.09 -8.97
CA ILE A 156 1.50 1.95 -9.33
C ILE A 156 1.74 0.86 -8.28
N PRO A 157 0.85 0.72 -7.29
CA PRO A 157 0.90 -0.37 -6.33
C PRO A 157 0.43 -1.65 -7.00
N PHE A 158 1.15 -2.76 -6.77
CA PHE A 158 0.77 -4.10 -7.17
C PHE A 158 1.38 -5.12 -6.21
N GLY A 159 0.81 -6.31 -6.18
CA GLY A 159 1.33 -7.33 -5.29
C GLY A 159 0.43 -8.54 -5.18
N LEU A 160 0.75 -9.32 -4.16
CA LEU A 160 0.02 -10.52 -3.82
C LEU A 160 -0.29 -10.52 -2.31
N GLY A 161 -1.39 -11.15 -1.99
CA GLY A 161 -1.86 -11.24 -0.62
C GLY A 161 -2.51 -12.59 -0.34
N PHE A 162 -2.70 -12.83 0.92
CA PHE A 162 -3.31 -14.02 1.42
C PHE A 162 -4.33 -13.64 2.49
N LYS A 163 -5.59 -13.99 2.30
CA LYS A 163 -6.68 -13.67 3.21
C LYS A 163 -7.15 -14.92 3.91
N TYR A 164 -7.22 -14.88 5.22
CA TYR A 164 -7.78 -15.91 6.09
C TYR A 164 -8.99 -15.36 6.83
N LYS A 165 -10.18 -15.83 6.47
CA LYS A 165 -11.41 -15.53 7.17
C LYS A 165 -11.56 -16.56 8.29
N PHE A 166 -11.60 -16.11 9.53
CA PHE A 166 -11.70 -16.96 10.72
C PHE A 166 -13.06 -16.88 11.40
N ASP A 167 -13.87 -15.89 11.02
CA ASP A 167 -15.25 -15.75 11.47
C ASP A 167 -16.10 -15.11 10.36
N TYR A 168 -17.42 -15.10 10.48
CA TYR A 168 -18.36 -14.57 9.48
C TYR A 168 -18.02 -13.15 9.04
N ASN A 169 -17.55 -12.32 9.94
CA ASN A 169 -17.28 -10.91 9.71
C ASN A 169 -15.79 -10.57 9.77
N TRP A 170 -14.94 -11.41 10.38
CA TRP A 170 -13.56 -11.10 10.63
C TRP A 170 -12.61 -11.85 9.71
N SER A 171 -11.65 -11.14 9.17
CA SER A 171 -10.60 -11.72 8.32
C SER A 171 -9.23 -11.15 8.67
N LEU A 172 -8.25 -12.02 8.73
CA LEU A 172 -6.84 -11.67 8.77
C LEU A 172 -6.28 -11.73 7.34
N PHE A 173 -5.38 -10.84 6.98
CA PHE A 173 -4.73 -10.91 5.69
C PHE A 173 -3.27 -10.43 5.78
N THR A 174 -2.44 -10.98 4.90
CA THR A 174 -1.05 -10.56 4.73
C THR A 174 -0.82 -10.14 3.30
N GLU A 175 0.01 -9.12 3.07
CA GLU A 175 0.29 -8.58 1.75
C GLU A 175 1.78 -8.32 1.57
N LEU A 176 2.29 -8.76 0.42
CA LEU A 176 3.55 -8.31 -0.14
C LEU A 176 3.23 -7.35 -1.29
N MET A 177 3.60 -6.09 -1.13
CA MET A 177 3.26 -5.03 -2.06
C MET A 177 4.49 -4.33 -2.58
N PHE A 178 4.48 -4.08 -3.88
CA PHE A 178 5.45 -3.29 -4.61
C PHE A 178 4.79 -2.02 -5.13
N ARG A 179 5.52 -0.93 -5.15
CA ARG A 179 5.09 0.36 -5.70
C ARG A 179 6.15 0.86 -6.66
N ALA A 180 5.83 0.85 -7.94
CA ALA A 180 6.63 1.51 -8.96
C ALA A 180 6.31 3.00 -8.94
N THR A 181 7.24 3.84 -8.52
CA THR A 181 7.01 5.30 -8.44
C THR A 181 7.49 5.98 -9.73
N ASN A 182 6.93 7.14 -10.01
CA ASN A 182 7.37 7.97 -11.14
C ASN A 182 8.43 9.01 -10.74
N THR A 183 8.95 8.94 -9.51
CA THR A 183 9.91 9.89 -8.95
C THR A 183 11.21 9.20 -8.56
N ASP A 184 12.29 9.97 -8.52
CA ASP A 184 13.63 9.59 -8.11
C ASP A 184 14.12 10.39 -6.90
N THR A 185 13.18 11.04 -6.20
CA THR A 185 13.53 11.97 -5.11
C THR A 185 13.16 11.45 -3.72
N LEU A 186 12.68 10.20 -3.61
CA LEU A 186 12.27 9.61 -2.34
C LEU A 186 13.46 9.36 -1.40
N ASP A 187 14.64 9.10 -1.94
CA ASP A 187 15.90 8.87 -1.22
C ASP A 187 16.79 10.12 -1.13
N TYR A 188 16.32 11.28 -1.62
CA TYR A 188 17.07 12.54 -1.71
C TYR A 188 18.30 12.49 -2.66
N SER A 189 18.39 11.53 -3.57
CA SER A 189 19.53 11.39 -4.49
C SER A 189 19.72 12.62 -5.38
N ASP A 190 18.65 13.16 -5.93
CA ASP A 190 18.62 14.38 -6.72
C ASP A 190 19.18 15.60 -5.97
N GLU A 191 18.84 15.73 -4.68
CA GLU A 191 19.25 16.86 -3.86
C GLU A 191 20.74 16.85 -3.53
N PHE A 192 21.35 15.67 -3.48
CA PHE A 192 22.75 15.50 -3.16
C PHE A 192 23.67 15.41 -4.38
N ASN A 193 23.11 15.41 -5.58
CA ASN A 193 23.83 15.20 -6.84
C ASN A 193 24.70 13.93 -6.81
N LEU A 194 24.18 12.86 -6.24
CA LEU A 194 24.91 11.61 -5.94
C LEU A 194 24.91 10.62 -7.11
N GLY A 195 24.44 11.06 -8.28
CA GLY A 195 24.33 10.24 -9.47
C GLY A 195 23.02 9.43 -9.48
N ASN A 196 22.46 9.28 -10.67
CA ASN A 196 21.26 8.49 -10.91
C ASN A 196 21.68 7.10 -11.41
N LEU A 197 21.69 6.11 -10.52
CA LEU A 197 22.00 4.72 -10.85
C LEU A 197 20.74 3.90 -11.19
N ASN A 198 19.59 4.29 -10.60
CA ASN A 198 18.28 3.73 -10.88
C ASN A 198 17.34 4.86 -11.29
N SER A 199 16.85 4.86 -12.49
CA SER A 199 16.04 5.93 -13.05
C SER A 199 14.70 6.19 -12.35
N LYS A 200 14.29 5.37 -11.36
CA LYS A 200 13.06 5.52 -10.56
C LYS A 200 13.15 4.73 -9.27
N ASP A 201 12.64 5.33 -8.20
CA ASP A 201 12.54 4.69 -6.89
C ASP A 201 11.42 3.63 -6.84
N TRP A 202 11.70 2.54 -6.16
CA TRP A 202 10.72 1.50 -5.88
C TRP A 202 10.53 1.36 -4.38
N MET A 203 9.28 1.26 -3.96
CA MET A 203 8.96 0.95 -2.57
C MET A 203 8.36 -0.45 -2.48
N ASN A 204 8.75 -1.20 -1.46
CA ASN A 204 8.14 -2.48 -1.14
C ASN A 204 7.71 -2.53 0.33
N SER A 205 6.68 -3.31 0.62
CA SER A 205 6.19 -3.47 1.99
C SER A 205 5.64 -4.87 2.21
N LEU A 206 5.87 -5.37 3.43
CA LEU A 206 5.24 -6.58 3.95
C LEU A 206 4.36 -6.17 5.13
N SER A 207 3.08 -6.52 5.06
CA SER A 207 2.10 -6.12 6.08
C SER A 207 1.17 -7.26 6.48
N LEU A 208 0.67 -7.16 7.70
CA LEU A 208 -0.41 -7.97 8.26
C LEU A 208 -1.58 -7.04 8.55
N GLY A 209 -2.79 -7.47 8.24
CA GLY A 209 -3.97 -6.66 8.45
C GLY A 209 -5.14 -7.47 9.00
N LEU A 210 -6.02 -6.74 9.67
CA LEU A 210 -7.30 -7.24 10.17
C LEU A 210 -8.42 -6.47 9.49
N SER A 211 -9.43 -7.16 8.99
CA SER A 211 -10.61 -6.54 8.39
C SER A 211 -11.91 -7.05 9.00
N TYR A 212 -12.87 -6.16 9.08
CA TYR A 212 -14.23 -6.42 9.48
C TYR A 212 -15.19 -6.16 8.34
N SER A 213 -15.98 -7.16 8.00
CA SER A 213 -16.95 -7.13 6.91
C SER A 213 -18.34 -6.84 7.44
N PHE A 214 -19.08 -5.97 6.77
CA PHE A 214 -20.44 -5.57 7.10
C PHE A 214 -21.29 -5.38 5.85
N GLY A 215 -22.61 -5.32 6.01
CA GLY A 215 -23.57 -5.22 4.92
C GLY A 215 -24.31 -6.53 4.71
N ARG A 216 -25.36 -6.51 3.86
CA ARG A 216 -26.09 -7.72 3.51
C ARG A 216 -25.31 -8.52 2.48
N PRO A 217 -25.25 -9.87 2.64
CA PRO A 217 -24.71 -10.72 1.58
C PRO A 217 -25.53 -10.49 0.31
N PRO A 218 -24.89 -10.49 -0.88
CA PRO A 218 -25.66 -10.53 -2.12
C PRO A 218 -26.52 -11.80 -2.10
N CYS A 219 -27.82 -11.67 -2.30
CA CYS A 219 -28.71 -12.81 -2.50
C CYS A 219 -28.29 -13.48 -3.82
N TYR A 220 -27.51 -14.54 -3.75
CA TYR A 220 -27.34 -15.45 -4.89
C TYR A 220 -28.62 -16.31 -4.93
N CYS A 221 -29.68 -15.80 -5.58
CA CYS A 221 -30.79 -16.66 -5.99
C CYS A 221 -30.23 -17.58 -7.08
N GLN A 222 -30.03 -18.84 -6.73
CA GLN A 222 -29.90 -19.92 -7.71
C GLN A 222 -31.26 -20.25 -8.32
#